data_543d04c0d1b68f6f5c46d16a159c2ce4
#
_entry.id   543d04c0d1b68f6f5c46d16a159c2ce4
#
_cell.length_a   1.000
_cell.length_b   1.000
_cell.length_c   1.000
_cell.angle_alpha   90.00
_cell.angle_beta   90.00
_cell.angle_gamma   90.00
#
_symmetry.space_group_name_H-M   'P 1'
#
loop_
_entity.id
_entity.type
_entity.pdbx_description
1 polymer ?
#
loop_
_entity_poly.entity_id
_entity_poly.type
_entity_poly.pdbx_seq_one_letter_code
_entity_poly.pdbx_strand_id
1 'polypeptide(L)'
;MTKKKKTNNNDSTQSPTDQIQGSTVLQVSRSDVLKSLIEAYGKEGTREKKQKFSELLSKKIREIINASKIAEKYDVLIIFDETTMLKTDSDRIYNGLSSLGKDKKDLLLILVSNGGEPGSAYLIGKLCQAHVSGKKFIVAVPRQAKSAATLLACAADEIHMGSMSELGPIDLQIDGSPALGLKQSIEHIAEIVE
;
A
#
# COMPACT_ATOMS: atom_id res chain seq x y z
N MET A 1 -19.87 4.34 77.41
CA MET A 1 -19.22 5.39 76.61
C MET A 1 -18.14 4.73 75.74
N THR A 2 -18.45 4.40 74.50
CA THR A 2 -17.49 3.76 73.58
C THR A 2 -17.65 4.39 72.25
N LYS A 3 -16.60 5.12 71.80
CA LYS A 3 -16.55 5.82 70.50
C LYS A 3 -16.27 4.83 69.38
N LYS A 4 -17.14 4.77 68.40
CA LYS A 4 -16.92 4.06 67.11
C LYS A 4 -15.98 4.84 66.25
N LYS A 5 -14.85 4.23 65.86
CA LYS A 5 -13.95 4.67 64.77
C LYS A 5 -14.55 4.21 63.43
N LYS A 6 -14.79 5.14 62.53
CA LYS A 6 -15.05 4.85 61.11
C LYS A 6 -13.69 4.64 60.39
N THR A 7 -13.53 3.52 59.79
CA THR A 7 -12.45 3.25 58.82
C THR A 7 -13.01 3.46 57.43
N ASN A 8 -12.50 4.47 56.72
CA ASN A 8 -12.70 4.66 55.30
C ASN A 8 -11.65 3.83 54.56
N ASN A 9 -12.08 2.81 53.86
CA ASN A 9 -11.30 2.15 52.83
C ASN A 9 -11.69 2.78 51.51
N ASN A 10 -10.83 3.63 50.98
CA ASN A 10 -10.80 4.00 49.56
C ASN A 10 -9.80 3.09 48.88
N ASP A 11 -10.32 2.06 48.23
CA ASP A 11 -9.55 1.22 47.34
C ASP A 11 -9.73 1.79 45.93
N SER A 12 -8.75 2.61 45.52
CA SER A 12 -8.63 3.13 44.17
C SER A 12 -7.61 2.27 43.43
N THR A 13 -8.10 1.23 42.77
CA THR A 13 -7.36 0.50 41.75
C THR A 13 -7.05 1.43 40.57
N GLN A 14 -5.88 2.02 40.57
CA GLN A 14 -5.29 2.66 39.40
C GLN A 14 -4.73 1.56 38.50
N SER A 15 -5.30 1.40 37.32
CA SER A 15 -4.72 0.68 36.19
C SER A 15 -3.46 1.40 35.73
N PRO A 16 -2.37 0.68 35.43
CA PRO A 16 -1.17 1.30 34.91
C PRO A 16 -1.43 1.70 33.45
N THR A 17 -1.65 3.00 33.23
CA THR A 17 -1.55 3.59 31.91
C THR A 17 -0.06 3.68 31.59
N ASP A 18 0.44 2.79 30.74
CA ASP A 18 1.77 2.85 30.17
C ASP A 18 1.96 4.19 29.47
N GLN A 19 2.77 5.02 30.11
CA GLN A 19 3.34 6.21 29.50
C GLN A 19 4.37 5.76 28.47
N ILE A 20 3.97 5.67 27.21
CA ILE A 20 4.90 5.61 26.09
C ILE A 20 5.52 6.99 25.94
N GLN A 21 6.61 7.21 26.63
CA GLN A 21 7.48 8.37 26.43
C GLN A 21 8.30 8.16 25.15
N GLY A 22 8.16 9.09 24.21
CA GLY A 22 9.18 9.43 23.25
C GLY A 22 9.17 8.71 21.91
N SER A 23 8.10 8.81 21.13
CA SER A 23 8.25 8.89 19.69
C SER A 23 8.01 10.34 19.28
N THR A 24 9.05 11.01 18.82
CA THR A 24 8.91 12.28 18.11
C THR A 24 8.22 11.94 16.78
N VAL A 25 6.90 11.81 16.83
CA VAL A 25 6.06 11.81 15.63
C VAL A 25 6.22 13.23 15.09
N LEU A 26 6.97 13.38 14.01
CA LEU A 26 6.92 14.59 13.21
C LEU A 26 5.45 14.78 12.83
N GLN A 27 4.75 15.63 13.56
CA GLN A 27 3.44 16.12 13.17
C GLN A 27 3.65 17.03 11.96
N VAL A 28 3.88 16.39 10.81
CA VAL A 28 3.70 17.09 9.54
C VAL A 28 2.21 17.33 9.46
N SER A 29 1.80 18.56 9.70
CA SER A 29 0.40 18.94 9.67
C SER A 29 -0.18 18.49 8.32
N ARG A 30 -1.20 17.64 8.34
CA ARG A 30 -1.90 17.22 7.12
C ARG A 30 -2.30 18.42 6.25
N SER A 31 -2.60 19.55 6.90
CA SER A 31 -3.00 20.79 6.23
C SER A 31 -1.85 21.41 5.43
N ASP A 32 -0.62 21.35 5.91
CA ASP A 32 0.53 21.98 5.24
C ASP A 32 1.01 21.17 4.06
N VAL A 33 0.98 19.83 4.19
CA VAL A 33 1.22 18.93 3.06
C VAL A 33 0.15 19.11 2.00
N LEU A 34 -1.12 19.14 2.40
CA LEU A 34 -2.24 19.29 1.47
C LEU A 34 -2.20 20.66 0.76
N LYS A 35 -1.92 21.75 1.48
CA LYS A 35 -1.77 23.08 0.90
C LYS A 35 -0.64 23.12 -0.13
N SER A 36 0.55 22.62 0.22
CA SER A 36 1.70 22.60 -0.69
C SER A 36 1.43 21.73 -1.94
N LEU A 37 0.68 20.64 -1.79
CA LEU A 37 0.27 19.79 -2.91
C LEU A 37 -0.78 20.48 -3.79
N ILE A 38 -1.77 21.16 -3.20
CA ILE A 38 -2.80 21.92 -3.94
C ILE A 38 -2.16 23.09 -4.70
N GLU A 39 -1.24 23.82 -4.06
CA GLU A 39 -0.50 24.92 -4.70
C GLU A 39 0.35 24.42 -5.88
N ALA A 40 1.03 23.29 -5.72
CA ALA A 40 1.86 22.69 -6.77
C ALA A 40 1.02 22.15 -7.94
N TYR A 41 -0.17 21.58 -7.67
CA TYR A 41 -1.02 21.00 -8.72
C TYR A 41 -1.77 22.07 -9.50
N GLY A 42 -2.27 23.13 -8.83
CA GLY A 42 -3.05 24.22 -9.45
C GLY A 42 -4.30 23.74 -10.19
N LYS A 43 -5.20 24.68 -10.56
CA LYS A 43 -6.46 24.35 -11.26
C LYS A 43 -6.29 23.95 -12.73
N GLU A 44 -5.14 24.25 -13.35
CA GLU A 44 -4.85 23.93 -14.75
C GLU A 44 -3.60 23.05 -14.84
N GLY A 45 -3.83 21.75 -15.13
CA GLY A 45 -2.80 20.73 -15.12
C GLY A 45 -1.91 20.69 -16.37
N THR A 46 -1.02 21.66 -16.56
CA THR A 46 0.02 21.52 -17.58
C THR A 46 0.96 20.36 -17.25
N ARG A 47 1.62 19.78 -18.28
CA ARG A 47 2.57 18.68 -18.09
C ARG A 47 3.66 19.00 -17.06
N GLU A 48 4.16 20.24 -17.05
CA GLU A 48 5.16 20.73 -16.11
C GLU A 48 4.65 20.76 -14.65
N LYS A 49 3.38 21.20 -14.44
CA LYS A 49 2.77 21.21 -13.12
C LYS A 49 2.57 19.80 -12.58
N LYS A 50 2.16 18.86 -13.44
CA LYS A 50 2.04 17.43 -13.06
C LYS A 50 3.39 16.84 -12.67
N GLN A 51 4.45 17.18 -13.39
CA GLN A 51 5.80 16.71 -13.06
C GLN A 51 6.28 17.29 -11.72
N LYS A 52 6.16 18.60 -11.50
CA LYS A 52 6.50 19.23 -10.21
C LYS A 52 5.72 18.67 -9.04
N PHE A 53 4.43 18.38 -9.24
CA PHE A 53 3.60 17.73 -8.23
C PHE A 53 4.13 16.34 -7.89
N SER A 54 4.43 15.52 -8.91
CA SER A 54 4.97 14.17 -8.73
C SER A 54 6.32 14.19 -7.99
N GLU A 55 7.20 15.13 -8.31
CA GLU A 55 8.49 15.31 -7.63
C GLU A 55 8.29 15.72 -6.16
N LEU A 56 7.40 16.68 -5.89
CA LEU A 56 7.07 17.12 -4.53
C LEU A 56 6.46 15.98 -3.70
N LEU A 57 5.52 15.24 -4.28
CA LEU A 57 4.89 14.09 -3.64
C LEU A 57 5.93 13.01 -3.31
N SER A 58 6.79 12.67 -4.26
CA SER A 58 7.88 11.70 -4.06
C SER A 58 8.84 12.13 -2.97
N LYS A 59 9.19 13.42 -2.90
CA LYS A 59 10.02 13.97 -1.84
C LYS A 59 9.36 13.83 -0.48
N LYS A 60 8.09 14.22 -0.35
CA LYS A 60 7.32 14.14 0.90
C LYS A 60 7.15 12.71 1.39
N ILE A 61 6.88 11.77 0.49
CA ILE A 61 6.79 10.35 0.82
C ILE A 61 8.13 9.84 1.37
N ARG A 62 9.25 10.17 0.74
CA ARG A 62 10.59 9.79 1.23
C ARG A 62 10.87 10.37 2.62
N GLU A 63 10.52 11.62 2.87
CA GLU A 63 10.67 12.25 4.18
C GLU A 63 9.88 11.49 5.26
N ILE A 64 8.64 11.09 4.97
CA ILE A 64 7.78 10.33 5.88
C ILE A 64 8.36 8.93 6.15
N ILE A 65 8.80 8.22 5.11
CA ILE A 65 9.39 6.89 5.23
C ILE A 65 10.66 6.96 6.09
N ASN A 66 11.53 7.91 5.83
CA ASN A 66 12.77 8.08 6.59
C ASN A 66 12.50 8.44 8.07
N ALA A 67 11.51 9.30 8.31
CA ALA A 67 11.11 9.67 9.68
C ALA A 67 10.46 8.51 10.45
N SER A 68 9.79 7.59 9.76
CA SER A 68 9.10 6.43 10.38
C SER A 68 10.01 5.24 10.67
N LYS A 69 11.30 5.33 10.38
CA LYS A 69 12.29 4.23 10.51
C LYS A 69 11.97 2.97 9.68
N ILE A 70 10.98 3.01 8.82
CA ILE A 70 10.65 1.89 7.93
C ILE A 70 11.84 1.57 7.02
N ALA A 71 12.53 2.59 6.52
CA ALA A 71 13.72 2.44 5.68
C ALA A 71 14.93 1.82 6.41
N GLU A 72 14.95 1.79 7.76
CA GLU A 72 15.99 1.06 8.50
C GLU A 72 15.81 -0.45 8.36
N LYS A 73 14.56 -0.91 8.29
CA LYS A 73 14.17 -2.33 8.27
C LYS A 73 13.95 -2.87 6.88
N TYR A 74 13.40 -2.07 5.98
CA TYR A 74 12.95 -2.50 4.65
C TYR A 74 13.58 -1.68 3.53
N ASP A 75 13.76 -2.33 2.38
CA ASP A 75 13.82 -1.67 1.10
C ASP A 75 12.39 -1.35 0.67
N VAL A 76 12.07 -0.08 0.41
CA VAL A 76 10.67 0.35 0.22
C VAL A 76 10.43 0.77 -1.21
N LEU A 77 9.41 0.17 -1.81
CA LEU A 77 8.82 0.58 -3.09
C LEU A 77 7.37 1.03 -2.88
N ILE A 78 6.89 1.91 -3.73
CA ILE A 78 5.51 2.40 -3.69
C ILE A 78 4.91 2.38 -5.09
N ILE A 79 3.77 1.71 -5.20
CA ILE A 79 2.87 1.84 -6.35
C ILE A 79 1.59 2.50 -5.83
N PHE A 80 1.35 3.71 -6.30
CA PHE A 80 0.12 4.43 -6.06
C PHE A 80 -0.47 4.79 -7.42
N ASP A 81 -1.42 4.00 -7.88
CA ASP A 81 -2.04 4.15 -9.19
C ASP A 81 -3.56 4.08 -9.07
N GLU A 82 -4.21 5.20 -9.37
CA GLU A 82 -5.65 5.32 -9.40
C GLU A 82 -6.23 5.05 -10.81
N THR A 83 -5.38 4.95 -11.82
CA THR A 83 -5.81 4.78 -13.21
C THR A 83 -5.68 3.33 -13.66
N THR A 84 -4.49 2.95 -14.12
CA THR A 84 -4.24 1.58 -14.60
C THR A 84 -2.75 1.26 -14.56
N MET A 85 -2.40 0.08 -14.10
CA MET A 85 -1.04 -0.44 -14.12
C MET A 85 -0.63 -0.78 -15.55
N LEU A 86 0.48 -0.23 -16.01
CA LEU A 86 1.00 -0.36 -17.37
C LEU A 86 2.40 -1.00 -17.37
N LYS A 87 2.85 -1.40 -18.56
CA LYS A 87 4.21 -1.94 -18.76
C LYS A 87 5.29 -0.97 -18.28
N THR A 88 5.10 0.33 -18.43
CA THR A 88 6.02 1.35 -17.93
C THR A 88 6.21 1.33 -16.41
N ASP A 89 5.26 0.78 -15.66
CA ASP A 89 5.41 0.65 -14.21
C ASP A 89 6.37 -0.48 -13.84
N SER A 90 6.41 -1.57 -14.62
CA SER A 90 7.44 -2.60 -14.46
C SER A 90 8.85 -2.07 -14.74
N ASP A 91 9.00 -1.18 -15.73
CA ASP A 91 10.30 -0.53 -16.01
C ASP A 91 10.73 0.38 -14.86
N ARG A 92 9.79 1.13 -14.27
CA ARG A 92 10.03 1.98 -13.08
C ARG A 92 10.44 1.14 -11.87
N ILE A 93 9.76 0.04 -11.63
CA ILE A 93 10.09 -0.89 -10.54
C ILE A 93 11.48 -1.50 -10.76
N TYR A 94 11.81 -1.95 -11.95
CA TYR A 94 13.13 -2.46 -12.29
C TYR A 94 14.23 -1.43 -11.98
N ASN A 95 14.05 -0.19 -12.42
CA ASN A 95 15.00 0.89 -12.14
C ASN A 95 15.08 1.21 -10.63
N GLY A 96 13.95 1.20 -9.94
CA GLY A 96 13.89 1.37 -8.48
C GLY A 96 14.67 0.29 -7.75
N LEU A 97 14.44 -0.98 -8.06
CA LEU A 97 15.16 -2.12 -7.48
C LEU A 97 16.66 -2.06 -7.77
N SER A 98 17.04 -1.65 -8.97
CA SER A 98 18.45 -1.50 -9.38
C SER A 98 19.17 -0.38 -8.63
N SER A 99 18.44 0.60 -8.10
CA SER A 99 18.99 1.73 -7.33
C SER A 99 19.13 1.42 -5.84
N LEU A 100 18.55 0.31 -5.35
CA LEU A 100 18.66 -0.10 -3.96
C LEU A 100 20.08 -0.60 -3.63
N GLY A 101 20.49 -0.44 -2.38
CA GLY A 101 21.83 -0.80 -1.93
C GLY A 101 22.14 -2.29 -2.06
N LYS A 102 23.44 -2.62 -1.90
CA LYS A 102 23.92 -4.02 -1.93
C LYS A 102 23.49 -4.80 -0.69
N ASP A 103 23.30 -4.13 0.44
CA ASP A 103 22.84 -4.73 1.68
C ASP A 103 21.34 -4.97 1.60
N LYS A 104 20.97 -6.16 1.18
CA LYS A 104 19.58 -6.53 0.96
C LYS A 104 18.81 -6.64 2.28
N LYS A 105 17.72 -5.91 2.37
CA LYS A 105 16.69 -5.97 3.41
C LYS A 105 15.48 -6.75 2.90
N ASP A 106 14.50 -6.98 3.76
CA ASP A 106 13.18 -7.38 3.29
C ASP A 106 12.61 -6.26 2.40
N LEU A 107 11.97 -6.64 1.30
CA LEU A 107 11.36 -5.69 0.38
C LEU A 107 9.92 -5.44 0.77
N LEU A 108 9.58 -4.18 1.04
CA LEU A 108 8.23 -3.73 1.31
C LEU A 108 7.68 -2.95 0.11
N LEU A 109 6.67 -3.50 -0.55
CA LEU A 109 5.90 -2.79 -1.57
C LEU A 109 4.61 -2.24 -0.96
N ILE A 110 4.46 -0.93 -0.91
CA ILE A 110 3.21 -0.27 -0.55
C ILE A 110 2.38 -0.14 -1.83
N LEU A 111 1.24 -0.83 -1.87
CA LEU A 111 0.43 -1.00 -3.08
C LEU A 111 -0.97 -0.42 -2.89
N VAL A 112 -1.31 0.58 -3.69
CA VAL A 112 -2.67 1.10 -3.87
C VAL A 112 -2.92 1.20 -5.36
N SER A 113 -3.79 0.34 -5.91
CA SER A 113 -4.04 0.31 -7.35
C SER A 113 -5.39 -0.32 -7.69
N ASN A 114 -6.01 0.17 -8.74
CA ASN A 114 -7.20 -0.41 -9.35
C ASN A 114 -6.89 -1.58 -10.29
N GLY A 115 -5.62 -1.93 -10.46
CA GLY A 115 -5.17 -2.97 -11.37
C GLY A 115 -4.76 -2.43 -12.74
N GLY A 116 -4.85 -3.26 -13.76
CA GLY A 116 -4.43 -2.93 -15.12
C GLY A 116 -3.95 -4.16 -15.87
N GLU A 117 -2.84 -4.06 -16.59
CA GLU A 117 -2.28 -5.16 -17.38
C GLU A 117 -1.78 -6.31 -16.48
N PRO A 118 -2.36 -7.52 -16.60
CA PRO A 118 -1.90 -8.68 -15.80
C PRO A 118 -0.43 -9.04 -16.04
N GLY A 119 0.05 -8.87 -17.28
CA GLY A 119 1.46 -9.11 -17.65
C GLY A 119 2.42 -8.18 -16.90
N SER A 120 2.06 -6.93 -16.73
CA SER A 120 2.83 -5.94 -15.95
C SER A 120 2.87 -6.30 -14.48
N ALA A 121 1.74 -6.66 -13.90
CA ALA A 121 1.64 -7.13 -12.50
C ALA A 121 2.49 -8.38 -12.26
N TYR A 122 2.40 -9.36 -13.15
CA TYR A 122 3.21 -10.59 -13.10
C TYR A 122 4.72 -10.26 -13.14
N LEU A 123 5.13 -9.41 -14.10
CA LEU A 123 6.55 -9.03 -14.26
C LEU A 123 7.07 -8.29 -13.01
N ILE A 124 6.28 -7.36 -12.46
CA ILE A 124 6.64 -6.65 -11.22
C ILE A 124 6.82 -7.65 -10.07
N GLY A 125 5.89 -8.58 -9.89
CA GLY A 125 6.00 -9.64 -8.87
C GLY A 125 7.27 -10.46 -9.02
N LYS A 126 7.60 -10.88 -10.24
CA LYS A 126 8.83 -11.63 -10.55
C LYS A 126 10.11 -10.83 -10.28
N LEU A 127 10.13 -9.54 -10.61
CA LEU A 127 11.26 -8.64 -10.32
C LEU A 127 11.48 -8.50 -8.81
N CYS A 128 10.39 -8.30 -8.04
CA CYS A 128 10.45 -8.21 -6.59
C CYS A 128 10.94 -9.51 -5.95
N GLN A 129 10.40 -10.66 -6.35
CA GLN A 129 10.84 -11.98 -5.88
C GLN A 129 12.32 -12.25 -6.21
N ALA A 130 12.79 -11.92 -7.42
CA ALA A 130 14.17 -12.09 -7.79
C ALA A 130 15.11 -11.16 -7.01
N HIS A 131 14.65 -9.97 -6.65
CA HIS A 131 15.46 -9.01 -5.89
C HIS A 131 15.74 -9.50 -4.47
N VAL A 132 14.78 -10.10 -3.79
CA VAL A 132 14.89 -10.36 -2.33
C VAL A 132 15.90 -11.47 -1.96
N SER A 133 16.18 -12.44 -2.83
CA SER A 133 17.26 -13.46 -2.67
C SER A 133 17.55 -13.86 -1.20
N GLY A 134 16.64 -14.61 -0.59
CA GLY A 134 16.76 -15.08 0.81
C GLY A 134 16.21 -14.11 1.86
N LYS A 135 15.59 -13.01 1.44
CA LYS A 135 14.78 -12.09 2.25
C LYS A 135 13.32 -12.22 1.86
N LYS A 136 12.43 -11.50 2.54
CA LYS A 136 11.00 -11.54 2.26
C LYS A 136 10.57 -10.44 1.30
N PHE A 137 9.66 -10.77 0.40
CA PHE A 137 8.87 -9.83 -0.35
C PHE A 137 7.53 -9.63 0.36
N ILE A 138 7.28 -8.42 0.85
CA ILE A 138 6.10 -8.07 1.63
C ILE A 138 5.31 -7.03 0.85
N VAL A 139 3.99 -7.22 0.74
CA VAL A 139 3.08 -6.22 0.17
C VAL A 139 2.19 -5.66 1.26
N ALA A 140 2.21 -4.35 1.44
CA ALA A 140 1.27 -3.63 2.29
C ALA A 140 0.20 -2.97 1.42
N VAL A 141 -1.06 -3.29 1.69
CA VAL A 141 -2.24 -2.71 1.00
C VAL A 141 -2.95 -1.77 1.97
N PRO A 142 -2.63 -0.47 2.00
CA PRO A 142 -3.25 0.45 2.96
C PRO A 142 -4.71 0.77 2.63
N ARG A 143 -5.13 0.62 1.36
CA ARG A 143 -6.51 0.88 0.96
C ARG A 143 -7.07 -0.20 0.05
N GLN A 144 -6.55 -0.32 -1.18
CA GLN A 144 -7.11 -1.27 -2.14
C GLN A 144 -6.05 -1.78 -3.13
N ALA A 145 -6.20 -3.05 -3.49
CA ALA A 145 -5.55 -3.66 -4.64
C ALA A 145 -6.59 -4.48 -5.41
N LYS A 146 -6.88 -4.09 -6.64
CA LYS A 146 -7.94 -4.70 -7.46
C LYS A 146 -7.34 -5.40 -8.67
N SER A 147 -8.01 -6.46 -9.16
CA SER A 147 -7.67 -7.13 -10.41
C SER A 147 -6.17 -7.49 -10.50
N ALA A 148 -5.43 -6.96 -11.48
CA ALA A 148 -3.99 -7.19 -11.65
C ALA A 148 -3.15 -6.78 -10.42
N ALA A 149 -3.58 -5.77 -9.64
CA ALA A 149 -2.91 -5.42 -8.40
C ALA A 149 -3.10 -6.49 -7.31
N THR A 150 -4.24 -7.18 -7.28
CA THR A 150 -4.42 -8.37 -6.42
C THR A 150 -3.48 -9.50 -6.85
N LEU A 151 -3.34 -9.74 -8.17
CA LEU A 151 -2.39 -10.71 -8.70
C LEU A 151 -0.95 -10.39 -8.25
N LEU A 152 -0.55 -9.10 -8.31
CA LEU A 152 0.74 -8.66 -7.80
C LEU A 152 0.88 -8.89 -6.29
N ALA A 153 -0.15 -8.59 -5.50
CA ALA A 153 -0.13 -8.84 -4.06
C ALA A 153 0.06 -10.32 -3.73
N CYS A 154 -0.56 -11.22 -4.51
CA CYS A 154 -0.41 -12.67 -4.35
C CYS A 154 1.01 -13.20 -4.67
N ALA A 155 1.89 -12.40 -5.28
CA ALA A 155 3.28 -12.77 -5.50
C ALA A 155 4.15 -12.58 -4.24
N ALA A 156 3.64 -11.95 -3.19
CA ALA A 156 4.37 -11.67 -1.96
C ALA A 156 4.40 -12.88 -1.01
N ASP A 157 5.43 -12.93 -0.16
CA ASP A 157 5.51 -13.88 0.94
C ASP A 157 4.52 -13.53 2.06
N GLU A 158 4.25 -12.22 2.24
CA GLU A 158 3.31 -11.72 3.24
C GLU A 158 2.49 -10.56 2.65
N ILE A 159 1.19 -10.53 2.96
CA ILE A 159 0.31 -9.41 2.62
C ILE A 159 -0.18 -8.77 3.91
N HIS A 160 0.14 -7.49 4.10
CA HIS A 160 -0.27 -6.71 5.26
C HIS A 160 -1.44 -5.81 4.88
N MET A 161 -2.55 -5.96 5.60
CA MET A 161 -3.78 -5.23 5.38
C MET A 161 -4.28 -4.60 6.67
N GLY A 162 -4.82 -3.40 6.57
CA GLY A 162 -5.54 -2.75 7.66
C GLY A 162 -7.03 -3.08 7.63
N SER A 163 -7.76 -2.65 8.66
CA SER A 163 -9.20 -2.91 8.78
C SER A 163 -10.06 -2.32 7.65
N MET A 164 -9.54 -1.33 6.92
CA MET A 164 -10.21 -0.70 5.77
C MET A 164 -9.55 -1.05 4.44
N SER A 165 -8.68 -2.05 4.42
CA SER A 165 -8.03 -2.52 3.21
C SER A 165 -8.87 -3.58 2.52
N GLU A 166 -8.77 -3.61 1.20
CA GLU A 166 -9.50 -4.60 0.41
C GLU A 166 -8.68 -5.13 -0.77
N LEU A 167 -8.84 -6.41 -1.06
CA LEU A 167 -8.41 -7.04 -2.30
C LEU A 167 -9.64 -7.23 -3.18
N GLY A 168 -9.53 -6.87 -4.46
CA GLY A 168 -10.58 -7.15 -5.42
C GLY A 168 -10.39 -8.50 -6.12
N PRO A 169 -11.41 -8.98 -6.84
CA PRO A 169 -11.30 -10.20 -7.61
C PRO A 169 -10.24 -10.06 -8.71
N ILE A 170 -9.58 -11.17 -9.01
CA ILE A 170 -8.73 -11.33 -10.20
C ILE A 170 -9.64 -11.85 -11.30
N ASP A 171 -10.16 -10.95 -12.12
CA ASP A 171 -11.07 -11.27 -13.20
C ASP A 171 -10.49 -10.83 -14.54
N LEU A 172 -10.14 -11.83 -15.37
CA LEU A 172 -9.67 -11.57 -16.72
C LEU A 172 -10.85 -11.08 -17.56
N GLN A 173 -10.70 -9.92 -18.18
CA GLN A 173 -11.71 -9.36 -19.06
C GLN A 173 -11.37 -9.61 -20.54
N ILE A 174 -12.38 -9.98 -21.32
CA ILE A 174 -12.33 -10.08 -22.77
C ILE A 174 -13.33 -9.06 -23.32
N ASP A 175 -12.82 -8.06 -24.02
CA ASP A 175 -13.63 -6.95 -24.56
C ASP A 175 -14.54 -6.28 -23.52
N GLY A 176 -14.00 -6.07 -22.30
CA GLY A 176 -14.73 -5.45 -21.21
C GLY A 176 -15.73 -6.33 -20.46
N SER A 177 -15.83 -7.61 -20.82
CA SER A 177 -16.70 -8.59 -20.18
C SER A 177 -15.88 -9.61 -19.37
N PRO A 178 -16.35 -10.00 -18.17
CA PRO A 178 -15.69 -11.03 -17.36
C PRO A 178 -15.57 -12.35 -18.12
N ALA A 179 -14.34 -12.85 -18.30
CA ALA A 179 -14.09 -14.08 -19.08
C ALA A 179 -14.81 -15.30 -18.49
N LEU A 180 -14.89 -15.39 -17.15
CA LEU A 180 -15.61 -16.46 -16.48
C LEU A 180 -17.12 -16.39 -16.73
N GLY A 181 -17.69 -15.17 -16.72
CA GLY A 181 -19.09 -14.95 -17.04
C GLY A 181 -19.44 -15.31 -18.49
N LEU A 182 -18.56 -14.99 -19.45
CA LEU A 182 -18.71 -15.40 -20.84
C LEU A 182 -18.70 -16.92 -20.98
N LYS A 183 -17.76 -17.60 -20.33
CA LYS A 183 -17.70 -19.07 -20.32
C LYS A 183 -18.99 -19.69 -19.77
N GLN A 184 -19.44 -19.25 -18.60
CA GLN A 184 -20.68 -19.72 -17.98
C GLN A 184 -21.91 -19.49 -18.86
N SER A 185 -21.98 -18.33 -19.54
CA SER A 185 -23.07 -18.03 -20.46
C SER A 185 -23.10 -18.99 -21.67
N ILE A 186 -21.93 -19.30 -22.23
CA ILE A 186 -21.80 -20.27 -23.34
C ILE A 186 -22.20 -21.67 -22.89
N GLU A 187 -21.73 -22.11 -21.74
CA GLU A 187 -22.07 -23.43 -21.16
C GLU A 187 -23.58 -23.53 -20.94
N HIS A 188 -24.22 -22.51 -20.39
CA HIS A 188 -25.65 -22.49 -20.16
C HIS A 188 -26.48 -22.51 -21.46
N ILE A 189 -26.01 -21.77 -22.49
CA ILE A 189 -26.66 -21.83 -23.81
C ILE A 189 -26.54 -23.22 -24.42
N ALA A 190 -25.38 -23.89 -24.28
CA ALA A 190 -25.20 -25.24 -24.79
C ALA A 190 -26.16 -26.25 -24.12
N GLU A 191 -26.37 -26.15 -22.80
CA GLU A 191 -27.31 -26.97 -22.04
C GLU A 191 -28.77 -26.78 -22.46
N ILE A 192 -29.14 -25.59 -22.97
CA ILE A 192 -30.53 -25.32 -23.41
C ILE A 192 -30.78 -25.87 -24.80
N VAL A 193 -29.76 -26.07 -25.63
CA VAL A 193 -29.88 -26.49 -27.05
C VAL A 193 -29.79 -28.02 -27.18
N GLU A 194 -29.33 -28.74 -26.16
CA GLU A 194 -29.43 -30.22 -26.08
C GLU A 194 -30.84 -30.66 -25.65
#